data_26ba6518c25450a53adc82236ce5dabf
#
_entry.id   26ba6518c25450a53adc82236ce5dabf
#
_cell.length_a   1.000
_cell.length_b   1.000
_cell.length_c   1.000
_cell.angle_alpha   90.00
_cell.angle_beta   90.00
_cell.angle_gamma   90.00
#
_symmetry.space_group_name_H-M   'P 1'
#
loop_
_entity.id
_entity.type
_entity.pdbx_description
1 polymer ?
#
loop_
_entity_poly.entity_id
_entity_poly.type
_entity_poly.pdbx_seq_one_letter_code
_entity_poly.pdbx_strand_id
1 'polypeptide(L)'
;MTDKKDLNAEAIIEIPFHDVDAAEIAWHGHYVKYFEIARCKLLDKFDYNYPQMKASGYFWPIIDINLRYIQPARFSQKICVKAELIEWEHRLKIKYLITDVETGRRLTKGTSVQVAVEIKSGEMLLASPRVLYRKLGISET
;
A
#
# COMPACT_ATOMS: atom_id res chain seq x y z
N MET A 1 26.10 9.56 5.64
CA MET A 1 25.28 8.33 5.67
C MET A 1 23.82 8.71 5.51
N THR A 2 23.14 8.13 4.54
CA THR A 2 21.74 8.41 4.30
C THR A 2 20.90 7.51 5.20
N ASP A 3 20.04 8.09 6.03
CA ASP A 3 19.16 7.31 6.88
C ASP A 3 17.99 6.79 6.08
N LYS A 4 18.14 5.57 5.58
CA LYS A 4 17.06 4.86 4.91
C LYS A 4 15.91 4.64 5.88
N LYS A 5 14.74 5.11 5.52
CA LYS A 5 13.54 4.90 6.33
C LYS A 5 13.11 3.45 6.27
N ASP A 6 12.43 3.00 7.32
CA ASP A 6 11.83 1.68 7.35
C ASP A 6 10.79 1.56 6.24
N LEU A 7 10.92 0.56 5.41
CA LEU A 7 10.06 0.34 4.24
C LEU A 7 8.81 -0.48 4.55
N ASN A 8 8.47 -0.63 5.82
CA ASN A 8 7.33 -1.42 6.29
C ASN A 8 6.37 -0.58 7.11
N ALA A 9 5.09 -0.93 7.05
CA ALA A 9 4.06 -0.38 7.92
C ALA A 9 2.98 -1.42 8.15
N GLU A 10 2.28 -1.31 9.26
CA GLU A 10 1.19 -2.22 9.61
C GLU A 10 -0.04 -1.43 10.04
N ALA A 11 -1.21 -1.98 9.73
CA ALA A 11 -2.49 -1.48 10.20
C ALA A 11 -3.29 -2.63 10.81
N ILE A 12 -3.84 -2.40 11.98
CA ILE A 12 -4.76 -3.35 12.62
C ILE A 12 -6.18 -2.90 12.29
N ILE A 13 -6.97 -3.80 11.75
CA ILE A 13 -8.35 -3.50 11.33
C ILE A 13 -9.26 -4.57 11.94
N GLU A 14 -10.37 -4.14 12.53
CA GLU A 14 -11.44 -5.03 12.91
C GLU A 14 -12.44 -5.04 11.76
N ILE A 15 -12.80 -6.23 11.26
CA ILE A 15 -13.72 -6.36 10.13
C ILE A 15 -15.10 -5.86 10.56
N PRO A 16 -15.61 -4.75 10.00
CA PRO A 16 -16.89 -4.21 10.41
C PRO A 16 -18.05 -4.96 9.75
N PHE A 17 -19.22 -4.85 10.36
CA PHE A 17 -20.43 -5.51 9.85
C PHE A 17 -20.76 -5.12 8.41
N HIS A 18 -20.56 -3.86 8.05
CA HIS A 18 -20.89 -3.37 6.70
C HIS A 18 -19.93 -3.85 5.61
N ASP A 19 -18.84 -4.53 5.98
CA ASP A 19 -17.90 -5.11 5.00
C ASP A 19 -18.18 -6.58 4.71
N VAL A 20 -19.05 -7.24 5.51
CA VAL A 20 -19.33 -8.66 5.30
C VAL A 20 -20.53 -8.87 4.39
N ASP A 21 -20.53 -10.00 3.68
CA ASP A 21 -21.62 -10.42 2.82
C ASP A 21 -22.56 -11.39 3.56
N ALA A 22 -23.50 -12.01 2.84
CA ALA A 22 -24.47 -12.93 3.42
C ALA A 22 -23.83 -14.17 4.07
N ALA A 23 -22.59 -14.49 3.73
CA ALA A 23 -21.83 -15.59 4.34
C ALA A 23 -21.07 -15.17 5.60
N GLU A 24 -21.21 -13.91 6.04
CA GLU A 24 -20.54 -13.32 7.20
C GLU A 24 -19.02 -13.24 7.05
N ILE A 25 -18.54 -13.22 5.81
CA ILE A 25 -17.13 -13.01 5.49
C ILE A 25 -16.98 -11.69 4.72
N ALA A 26 -15.82 -11.06 4.85
CA ALA A 26 -15.55 -9.82 4.15
C ALA A 26 -15.71 -10.04 2.65
N TRP A 27 -16.50 -9.18 1.99
CA TRP A 27 -16.67 -9.26 0.54
C TRP A 27 -15.31 -9.05 -0.13
N HIS A 28 -15.04 -9.88 -1.14
CA HIS A 28 -13.70 -9.90 -1.77
C HIS A 28 -13.23 -8.55 -2.31
N GLY A 29 -14.13 -7.65 -2.69
CA GLY A 29 -13.77 -6.31 -3.17
C GLY A 29 -13.26 -5.37 -2.08
N HIS A 30 -13.52 -5.63 -0.82
CA HIS A 30 -13.08 -4.76 0.28
C HIS A 30 -11.60 -4.92 0.62
N TYR A 31 -10.94 -5.98 0.18
CA TYR A 31 -9.53 -6.21 0.51
C TYR A 31 -8.62 -5.13 -0.06
N VAL A 32 -8.98 -4.56 -1.20
CA VAL A 32 -8.26 -3.40 -1.77
C VAL A 32 -8.29 -2.22 -0.80
N LYS A 33 -9.42 -1.99 -0.16
CA LYS A 33 -9.57 -0.95 0.86
C LYS A 33 -8.63 -1.18 2.05
N TYR A 34 -8.51 -2.43 2.48
CA TYR A 34 -7.59 -2.77 3.59
C TYR A 34 -6.14 -2.54 3.18
N PHE A 35 -5.78 -2.86 1.95
CA PHE A 35 -4.45 -2.56 1.41
C PHE A 35 -4.19 -1.05 1.41
N GLU A 36 -5.18 -0.25 1.01
CA GLU A 36 -5.05 1.21 0.99
C GLU A 36 -4.78 1.79 2.37
N ILE A 37 -5.43 1.26 3.40
CA ILE A 37 -5.21 1.73 4.77
C ILE A 37 -3.75 1.52 5.18
N ALA A 38 -3.19 0.34 4.89
CA ALA A 38 -1.80 0.04 5.19
C ALA A 38 -0.84 0.86 4.32
N ARG A 39 -1.18 1.05 3.03
CA ARG A 39 -0.39 1.88 2.12
C ARG A 39 -0.32 3.32 2.61
N CYS A 40 -1.44 3.89 3.07
CA CYS A 40 -1.44 5.24 3.62
C CYS A 40 -0.50 5.37 4.80
N LYS A 41 -0.50 4.40 5.70
CA LYS A 41 0.42 4.40 6.85
C LYS A 41 1.88 4.33 6.40
N LEU A 42 2.17 3.51 5.39
CA LEU A 42 3.51 3.40 4.84
C LEU A 42 3.96 4.71 4.21
N LEU A 43 3.12 5.31 3.37
CA LEU A 43 3.45 6.57 2.69
C LEU A 43 3.55 7.74 3.67
N ASP A 44 2.78 7.74 4.75
CA ASP A 44 2.89 8.75 5.79
C ASP A 44 4.25 8.69 6.49
N LYS A 45 4.84 7.51 6.65
CA LYS A 45 6.18 7.37 7.23
C LYS A 45 7.24 8.11 6.42
N PHE A 46 7.04 8.20 5.11
CA PHE A 46 7.97 8.87 4.20
C PHE A 46 7.64 10.35 4.01
N ASP A 47 6.57 10.84 4.63
CA ASP A 47 6.05 12.17 4.36
C ASP A 47 5.77 12.35 2.86
N TYR A 48 5.26 11.30 2.23
CA TYR A 48 4.97 11.30 0.81
C TYR A 48 3.68 10.54 0.50
N ASN A 49 2.57 10.97 1.14
CA ASN A 49 1.24 10.48 0.84
C ASN A 49 0.59 11.40 -0.17
N TYR A 50 -0.68 11.25 -0.42
CA TYR A 50 -1.41 11.90 -1.49
C TYR A 50 -1.18 13.42 -1.56
N PRO A 51 -1.34 14.19 -0.44
CA PRO A 51 -1.11 15.64 -0.49
C PRO A 51 0.32 16.01 -0.84
N GLN A 52 1.30 15.30 -0.29
CA GLN A 52 2.70 15.56 -0.55
C GLN A 52 3.09 15.18 -2.00
N MET A 53 2.50 14.13 -2.53
CA MET A 53 2.68 13.73 -3.93
C MET A 53 2.21 14.84 -4.85
N LYS A 54 1.00 15.33 -4.63
CA LYS A 54 0.42 16.42 -5.40
C LYS A 54 1.28 17.69 -5.30
N ALA A 55 1.70 18.04 -4.09
CA ALA A 55 2.56 19.22 -3.87
C ALA A 55 3.90 19.10 -4.59
N SER A 56 4.42 17.89 -4.78
CA SER A 56 5.66 17.64 -5.50
C SER A 56 5.52 17.75 -7.03
N GLY A 57 4.29 17.84 -7.53
CA GLY A 57 4.01 17.97 -8.96
C GLY A 57 3.65 16.67 -9.66
N TYR A 58 3.36 15.60 -8.91
CA TYR A 58 3.09 14.28 -9.48
C TYR A 58 1.81 13.68 -8.93
N PHE A 59 1.10 12.94 -9.80
CA PHE A 59 0.13 11.94 -9.39
C PHE A 59 0.81 10.58 -9.45
N TRP A 60 0.33 9.65 -8.61
CA TRP A 60 0.83 8.30 -8.58
C TRP A 60 -0.33 7.32 -8.68
N PRO A 61 -0.96 7.21 -9.87
CA PRO A 61 -2.09 6.29 -10.04
C PRO A 61 -1.66 4.83 -9.87
N ILE A 62 -2.58 4.03 -9.38
CA ILE A 62 -2.38 2.58 -9.36
C ILE A 62 -2.62 2.08 -10.77
N ILE A 63 -1.64 1.36 -11.33
CA ILE A 63 -1.75 0.79 -12.67
C ILE A 63 -1.88 -0.73 -12.65
N ASP A 64 -1.60 -1.34 -11.52
CA ASP A 64 -1.72 -2.78 -11.36
C ASP A 64 -1.99 -3.10 -9.91
N ILE A 65 -2.90 -4.04 -9.67
CA ILE A 65 -3.17 -4.55 -8.33
C ILE A 65 -3.45 -6.04 -8.44
N ASN A 66 -2.82 -6.81 -7.55
CA ASN A 66 -2.95 -8.25 -7.54
C ASN A 66 -3.33 -8.70 -6.15
N LEU A 67 -4.30 -9.62 -6.06
CA LEU A 67 -4.74 -10.19 -4.80
C LEU A 67 -4.80 -11.70 -4.91
N ARG A 68 -4.38 -12.36 -3.85
CA ARG A 68 -4.54 -13.80 -3.71
C ARG A 68 -5.21 -14.09 -2.38
N TYR A 69 -6.43 -14.62 -2.46
CA TYR A 69 -7.22 -14.98 -1.28
C TYR A 69 -6.81 -16.36 -0.82
N ILE A 70 -6.42 -16.48 0.45
CA ILE A 70 -5.98 -17.74 1.05
C ILE A 70 -7.07 -18.28 1.96
N GLN A 71 -7.57 -17.42 2.86
CA GLN A 71 -8.68 -17.70 3.73
C GLN A 71 -9.52 -16.44 3.93
N PRO A 72 -10.84 -16.57 4.11
CA PRO A 72 -11.69 -15.40 4.29
C PRO A 72 -11.48 -14.73 5.64
N ALA A 73 -11.61 -13.40 5.66
CA ALA A 73 -11.71 -12.64 6.89
C ALA A 73 -13.19 -12.60 7.31
N ARG A 74 -13.45 -12.75 8.61
CA ARG A 74 -14.81 -12.87 9.14
C ARG A 74 -15.21 -11.61 9.89
N PHE A 75 -16.52 -11.45 10.09
CA PHE A 75 -17.04 -10.37 10.89
C PHE A 75 -16.39 -10.34 12.27
N SER A 76 -16.04 -9.16 12.75
CA SER A 76 -15.38 -8.86 14.02
C SER A 76 -13.95 -9.40 14.18
N GLN A 77 -13.44 -10.12 13.20
CA GLN A 77 -12.06 -10.61 13.24
C GLN A 77 -11.09 -9.42 13.18
N LYS A 78 -10.05 -9.46 13.99
CA LYS A 78 -8.97 -8.47 13.93
C LYS A 78 -7.89 -8.98 12.98
N ILE A 79 -7.58 -8.18 11.98
CA ILE A 79 -6.57 -8.51 10.98
C ILE A 79 -5.44 -7.50 11.04
N CYS A 80 -4.24 -7.98 10.73
CA CYS A 80 -3.06 -7.13 10.56
C CYS A 80 -2.77 -7.04 9.06
N VAL A 81 -2.75 -5.84 8.53
CA VAL A 81 -2.40 -5.59 7.13
C VAL A 81 -1.00 -5.01 7.10
N LYS A 82 -0.07 -5.76 6.57
CA LYS A 82 1.32 -5.36 6.44
C LYS A 82 1.58 -4.85 5.03
N ALA A 83 2.21 -3.69 4.92
CA ALA A 83 2.63 -3.13 3.64
C ALA A 83 4.13 -2.96 3.64
N GLU A 84 4.77 -3.41 2.56
CA GLU A 84 6.22 -3.31 2.40
C GLU A 84 6.54 -2.75 1.02
N LEU A 85 7.33 -1.68 0.97
CA LEU A 85 7.80 -1.12 -0.29
C LEU A 85 8.96 -1.96 -0.79
N ILE A 86 8.77 -2.61 -1.96
CA ILE A 86 9.76 -3.55 -2.50
C ILE A 86 10.45 -3.05 -3.78
N GLU A 87 9.93 -1.99 -4.41
CA GLU A 87 10.55 -1.41 -5.61
C GLU A 87 10.20 0.07 -5.67
N TRP A 88 11.16 0.93 -6.03
CA TRP A 88 10.97 2.39 -6.10
C TRP A 88 11.65 3.06 -7.29
N GLU A 89 12.60 2.41 -7.95
CA GLU A 89 13.42 3.04 -8.99
C GLU A 89 12.63 3.44 -10.24
N HIS A 90 11.76 2.56 -10.72
CA HIS A 90 10.96 2.81 -11.91
C HIS A 90 9.48 2.97 -11.61
N ARG A 91 9.07 2.43 -10.49
CA ARG A 91 7.69 2.40 -10.04
C ARG A 91 7.67 2.17 -8.54
N LEU A 92 6.54 2.46 -7.95
CA LEU A 92 6.34 2.26 -6.52
C LEU A 92 5.55 0.97 -6.35
N LYS A 93 6.26 -0.11 -6.02
CA LYS A 93 5.63 -1.41 -5.84
C LYS A 93 5.59 -1.77 -4.36
N ILE A 94 4.39 -2.06 -3.89
CA ILE A 94 4.13 -2.39 -2.49
C ILE A 94 3.58 -3.81 -2.41
N LYS A 95 4.13 -4.59 -1.50
CA LYS A 95 3.69 -5.94 -1.18
C LYS A 95 2.84 -5.90 0.07
N TYR A 96 1.73 -6.63 0.06
CA TYR A 96 0.80 -6.68 1.19
C TYR A 96 0.63 -8.09 1.70
N LEU A 97 0.45 -8.21 3.01
CA LEU A 97 0.09 -9.47 3.65
C LEU A 97 -0.93 -9.18 4.74
N ILE A 98 -2.07 -9.86 4.67
CA ILE A 98 -3.10 -9.80 5.70
C ILE A 98 -3.03 -11.09 6.51
N THR A 99 -2.91 -10.94 7.84
CA THR A 99 -2.88 -12.06 8.76
C THR A 99 -3.93 -11.87 9.86
N ASP A 100 -4.36 -12.97 10.44
CA ASP A 100 -5.17 -12.92 11.65
C ASP A 100 -4.29 -12.51 12.83
N VAL A 101 -4.76 -11.56 13.63
CA VAL A 101 -3.96 -11.01 14.74
C VAL A 101 -3.70 -12.07 15.82
N GLU A 102 -4.69 -12.90 16.11
CA GLU A 102 -4.58 -13.89 17.19
C GLU A 102 -3.72 -15.10 16.82
N THR A 103 -3.89 -15.62 15.60
CA THR A 103 -3.28 -16.88 15.19
C THR A 103 -2.04 -16.71 14.31
N GLY A 104 -1.90 -15.54 13.67
CA GLY A 104 -0.85 -15.31 12.68
C GLY A 104 -1.13 -15.97 11.33
N ARG A 105 -2.31 -16.57 11.15
CA ARG A 105 -2.67 -17.22 9.88
C ARG A 105 -2.73 -16.22 8.75
N ARG A 106 -2.19 -16.61 7.60
CA ARG A 106 -2.27 -15.80 6.39
C ARG A 106 -3.66 -15.87 5.79
N LEU A 107 -4.25 -14.71 5.53
CA LEU A 107 -5.59 -14.60 4.96
C LEU A 107 -5.56 -14.18 3.50
N THR A 108 -4.75 -13.18 3.17
CA THR A 108 -4.67 -12.62 1.81
C THR A 108 -3.28 -12.03 1.60
N LYS A 109 -2.78 -12.13 0.39
CA LYS A 109 -1.56 -11.44 -0.01
C LYS A 109 -1.76 -10.77 -1.35
N GLY A 110 -0.95 -9.76 -1.64
CA GLY A 110 -1.07 -9.06 -2.90
C GLY A 110 0.02 -8.04 -3.12
N THR A 111 -0.11 -7.34 -4.21
CA THR A 111 0.81 -6.25 -4.58
C THR A 111 0.02 -5.13 -5.23
N SER A 112 0.57 -3.92 -5.16
CA SER A 112 0.09 -2.79 -5.95
C SER A 112 1.27 -2.12 -6.61
N VAL A 113 1.03 -1.55 -7.81
CA VAL A 113 2.04 -0.81 -8.56
C VAL A 113 1.49 0.57 -8.89
N GLN A 114 2.28 1.58 -8.59
CA GLN A 114 1.98 2.97 -8.92
C GLN A 114 3.14 3.53 -9.72
N VAL A 115 2.86 4.41 -10.67
CA VAL A 115 3.87 5.13 -11.45
C VAL A 115 3.63 6.62 -11.31
N ALA A 116 4.69 7.41 -11.45
CA ALA A 116 4.57 8.86 -11.39
C ALA A 116 4.06 9.40 -12.72
N VAL A 117 3.10 10.31 -12.63
CA VAL A 117 2.58 11.07 -13.78
C VAL A 117 2.77 12.54 -13.46
N GLU A 118 3.50 13.25 -14.31
CA GLU A 118 3.70 14.69 -14.12
C GLU A 118 2.38 15.44 -14.34
N ILE A 119 1.98 16.24 -13.35
CA ILE A 119 0.69 16.93 -13.40
C ILE A 119 0.62 17.91 -14.58
N LYS A 120 1.69 18.68 -14.82
CA LYS A 120 1.70 19.70 -15.85
C LYS A 120 1.56 19.15 -17.26
N SER A 121 2.32 18.09 -17.58
CA SER A 121 2.34 17.51 -18.91
C SER A 121 1.38 16.34 -19.10
N GLY A 122 0.97 15.71 -18.00
CA GLY A 122 0.20 14.47 -18.04
C GLY A 122 1.02 13.26 -18.48
N GLU A 123 2.35 13.41 -18.55
CA GLU A 123 3.22 12.33 -19.00
C GLU A 123 3.56 11.36 -17.86
N MET A 124 3.48 10.07 -18.16
CA MET A 124 3.93 9.02 -17.27
C MET A 124 5.45 8.93 -17.34
N LEU A 125 6.09 8.91 -16.16
CA LEU A 125 7.54 8.78 -16.08
C LEU A 125 7.96 7.32 -16.15
N LEU A 126 9.06 7.06 -16.86
CA LEU A 126 9.64 5.72 -16.93
C LEU A 126 10.53 5.41 -15.73
N ALA A 127 10.89 6.42 -14.96
CA ALA A 127 11.68 6.30 -13.75
C ALA A 127 11.08 7.20 -12.68
N SER A 128 11.20 6.80 -11.43
CA SER A 128 10.67 7.59 -10.31
C SER A 128 11.43 8.90 -10.17
N PRO A 129 10.74 10.01 -9.86
CA PRO A 129 11.39 11.31 -9.72
C PRO A 129 12.26 11.36 -8.45
N ARG A 130 13.21 12.26 -8.43
CA ARG A 130 14.16 12.44 -7.33
C ARG A 130 13.51 12.69 -5.98
N VAL A 131 12.34 13.32 -5.97
CA VAL A 131 11.61 13.59 -4.72
C VAL A 131 11.33 12.30 -3.96
N LEU A 132 11.04 11.21 -4.66
CA LEU A 132 10.79 9.92 -4.00
C LEU A 132 12.02 9.43 -3.26
N TYR A 133 13.19 9.48 -3.89
CA TYR A 133 14.45 9.07 -3.26
C TYR A 133 14.72 9.87 -1.98
N ARG A 134 14.52 11.19 -2.05
CA ARG A 134 14.70 12.06 -0.88
C ARG A 134 13.76 11.68 0.26
N LYS A 135 12.51 11.42 -0.07
CA LYS A 135 11.50 11.05 0.92
C LYS A 135 11.80 9.69 1.56
N LEU A 136 12.35 8.77 0.79
CA LEU A 136 12.74 7.44 1.28
C LEU A 136 14.07 7.45 2.04
N GLY A 137 14.85 8.52 1.92
CA GLY A 137 16.18 8.58 2.51
C GLY A 137 17.16 7.63 1.80
N ILE A 138 16.98 7.41 0.50
CA ILE A 138 17.80 6.52 -0.31
C ILE A 138 18.56 7.32 -1.35
N SER A 139 19.82 6.96 -1.57
CA SER A 139 20.62 7.61 -2.61
C SER A 139 20.17 7.18 -3.99
N GLU A 140 20.11 8.15 -4.89
CA GLU A 140 19.83 7.93 -6.29
C GLU A 140 21.04 7.27 -6.94
N THR A 141 20.84 6.20 -7.72
CA THR A 141 21.90 5.50 -8.42
C THR A 141 21.95 5.87 -9.87
#